data_b2d0bfeb91eb73f8b4a9aad3bfd04e7e
#
_entry.id   b2d0bfeb91eb73f8b4a9aad3bfd04e7e
#
_cell.length_a   1.000
_cell.length_b   1.000
_cell.length_c   1.000
_cell.angle_alpha   90.00
_cell.angle_beta   90.00
_cell.angle_gamma   90.00
#
_symmetry.space_group_name_H-M   'P 1'
#
loop_
_entity.id
_entity.type
_entity.pdbx_description
1 polymer ?
#
loop_
_entity_poly.entity_id
_entity_poly.type
_entity_poly.pdbx_seq_one_letter_code
_entity_poly.pdbx_strand_id
1 'polypeptide(L)'
;LSLRYMCSSPVSALLHVLLLSLGLGSITMVLLVSDQIDRAFARDVQGIDLVVGAKGSPLQLILAGVFHIDAPPGNIPLAEVQSLQRHPLVAQVIPLSLGDSMGGYRIVGTTADYLTHYQATLSQGQVWAAPMQAVLGAQVAQRSGLALGAQFLGTHGLGAGGHAHGDTPYQVV
;
A
#
# COMPACT_ATOMS: atom_id res chain seq x y z
N LEU A 1 -46.41 31.41 -3.49
CA LEU A 1 -46.35 31.26 -4.95
C LEU A 1 -45.61 29.99 -5.35
N SER A 2 -44.41 29.68 -4.80
CA SER A 2 -43.57 28.53 -5.18
C SER A 2 -44.24 27.17 -4.91
N LEU A 3 -44.88 26.96 -3.79
CA LEU A 3 -45.54 25.69 -3.45
C LEU A 3 -46.75 25.40 -4.34
N ARG A 4 -47.50 26.39 -4.74
CA ARG A 4 -48.65 26.21 -5.68
C ARG A 4 -48.16 25.87 -7.09
N TYR A 5 -47.01 26.40 -7.52
CA TYR A 5 -46.41 26.05 -8.81
C TYR A 5 -45.89 24.62 -8.83
N MET A 6 -45.27 24.17 -7.75
CA MET A 6 -44.82 22.78 -7.59
C MET A 6 -45.98 21.76 -7.66
N CYS A 7 -47.13 22.11 -7.14
CA CYS A 7 -48.33 21.23 -7.20
C CYS A 7 -49.01 21.26 -8.58
N SER A 8 -48.82 22.29 -9.39
CA SER A 8 -49.43 22.41 -10.72
C SER A 8 -48.68 21.69 -11.82
N SER A 9 -47.38 21.41 -11.62
CA SER A 9 -46.54 20.70 -12.58
C SER A 9 -45.59 19.69 -11.89
N PRO A 10 -46.13 18.55 -11.40
CA PRO A 10 -45.38 17.61 -10.57
C PRO A 10 -44.18 16.98 -11.29
N VAL A 11 -44.27 16.78 -12.60
CA VAL A 11 -43.16 16.25 -13.38
C VAL A 11 -41.97 17.21 -13.43
N SER A 12 -42.26 18.52 -13.62
CA SER A 12 -41.20 19.54 -13.61
C SER A 12 -40.57 19.67 -12.23
N ALA A 13 -41.37 19.65 -11.17
CA ALA A 13 -40.87 19.68 -9.80
C ALA A 13 -39.97 18.47 -9.50
N LEU A 14 -40.39 17.26 -9.92
CA LEU A 14 -39.58 16.04 -9.78
C LEU A 14 -38.24 16.13 -10.51
N LEU A 15 -38.24 16.62 -11.75
CA LEU A 15 -37.02 16.82 -12.52
C LEU A 15 -36.04 17.81 -11.86
N HIS A 16 -36.55 18.91 -11.31
CA HIS A 16 -35.71 19.86 -10.59
C HIS A 16 -35.10 19.26 -9.32
N VAL A 17 -35.88 18.51 -8.55
CA VAL A 17 -35.39 17.81 -7.36
C VAL A 17 -34.33 16.78 -7.74
N LEU A 18 -34.57 15.99 -8.80
CA LEU A 18 -33.57 15.02 -9.29
C LEU A 18 -32.26 15.69 -9.73
N LEU A 19 -32.36 16.79 -10.50
CA LEU A 19 -31.18 17.53 -10.96
C LEU A 19 -30.40 18.13 -9.78
N LEU A 20 -31.11 18.73 -8.82
CA LEU A 20 -30.48 19.28 -7.61
C LEU A 20 -29.83 18.17 -6.77
N SER A 21 -30.53 17.04 -6.59
CA SER A 21 -30.00 15.90 -5.84
C SER A 21 -28.76 15.30 -6.52
N LEU A 22 -28.78 15.17 -7.84
CA LEU A 22 -27.65 14.68 -8.63
C LEU A 22 -26.47 15.65 -8.56
N GLY A 23 -26.72 16.94 -8.70
CA GLY A 23 -25.68 17.96 -8.60
C GLY A 23 -25.03 17.99 -7.21
N LEU A 24 -25.86 18.06 -6.16
CA LEU A 24 -25.35 18.04 -4.78
C LEU A 24 -24.66 16.73 -4.44
N GLY A 25 -25.22 15.59 -4.87
CA GLY A 25 -24.62 14.28 -4.70
C GLY A 25 -23.26 14.15 -5.37
N SER A 26 -23.12 14.68 -6.60
CA SER A 26 -21.84 14.69 -7.32
C SER A 26 -20.78 15.52 -6.62
N ILE A 27 -21.14 16.72 -6.13
CA ILE A 27 -20.22 17.58 -5.38
C ILE A 27 -19.79 16.88 -4.09
N THR A 28 -20.75 16.34 -3.34
CA THR A 28 -20.46 15.62 -2.08
C THR A 28 -19.55 14.41 -2.34
N MET A 29 -19.80 13.64 -3.40
CA MET A 29 -18.98 12.50 -3.78
C MET A 29 -17.53 12.93 -4.07
N VAL A 30 -17.33 13.98 -4.87
CA VAL A 30 -15.99 14.50 -5.19
C VAL A 30 -15.26 14.93 -3.92
N LEU A 31 -15.92 15.67 -3.04
CA LEU A 31 -15.33 16.13 -1.78
C LEU A 31 -14.94 14.95 -0.86
N LEU A 32 -15.81 13.95 -0.74
CA LEU A 32 -15.52 12.75 0.07
C LEU A 32 -14.35 11.95 -0.52
N VAL A 33 -14.31 11.76 -1.82
CA VAL A 33 -13.21 11.05 -2.48
C VAL A 33 -11.89 11.81 -2.30
N SER A 34 -11.90 13.14 -2.50
CA SER A 34 -10.71 13.97 -2.27
C SER A 34 -10.20 13.87 -0.83
N ASP A 35 -11.09 13.99 0.16
CA ASP A 35 -10.73 13.89 1.57
C ASP A 35 -10.17 12.48 1.92
N GLN A 36 -10.74 11.42 1.35
CA GLN A 36 -10.23 10.06 1.55
C GLN A 36 -8.84 9.85 0.93
N ILE A 37 -8.61 10.41 -0.27
CA ILE A 37 -7.30 10.36 -0.93
C ILE A 37 -6.27 11.10 -0.10
N ASP A 38 -6.58 12.33 0.34
CA ASP A 38 -5.67 13.16 1.13
C ASP A 38 -5.29 12.47 2.45
N ARG A 39 -6.26 11.88 3.13
CA ARG A 39 -6.01 11.12 4.38
C ARG A 39 -5.17 9.86 4.14
N ALA A 40 -5.43 9.13 3.06
CA ALA A 40 -4.64 7.94 2.72
C ALA A 40 -3.19 8.34 2.42
N PHE A 41 -3.00 9.39 1.62
CA PHE A 41 -1.68 9.92 1.27
C PHE A 41 -0.91 10.39 2.52
N ALA A 42 -1.56 11.18 3.37
CA ALA A 42 -0.95 11.69 4.61
C ALA A 42 -0.52 10.54 5.54
N ARG A 43 -1.32 9.48 5.63
CA ARG A 43 -0.99 8.31 6.45
C ARG A 43 0.20 7.54 5.89
N ASP A 44 0.28 7.35 4.58
CA ASP A 44 1.32 6.54 3.95
C ASP A 44 2.70 7.23 4.00
N VAL A 45 2.74 8.57 4.03
CA VAL A 45 3.99 9.33 4.16
C VAL A 45 4.34 9.69 5.61
N GLN A 46 3.45 9.41 6.55
CA GLN A 46 3.65 9.83 7.95
C GLN A 46 4.90 9.20 8.56
N GLY A 47 5.78 10.04 9.12
CA GLY A 47 7.02 9.61 9.76
C GLY A 47 8.13 9.20 8.78
N ILE A 48 7.98 9.47 7.48
CA ILE A 48 9.00 9.27 6.47
C ILE A 48 9.57 10.64 6.07
N ASP A 49 10.77 10.95 6.55
CA ASP A 49 11.44 12.23 6.25
C ASP A 49 12.24 12.16 4.94
N LEU A 50 12.77 10.97 4.59
CA LEU A 50 13.65 10.78 3.45
C LEU A 50 13.51 9.37 2.87
N VAL A 51 13.52 9.29 1.55
CA VAL A 51 13.61 8.02 0.80
C VAL A 51 14.95 8.00 0.06
N VAL A 52 15.75 6.96 0.30
CA VAL A 52 17.06 6.75 -0.33
C VAL A 52 17.00 5.51 -1.20
N GLY A 53 17.50 5.61 -2.42
CA GLY A 53 17.53 4.48 -3.35
C GLY A 53 18.52 4.69 -4.50
N ALA A 54 18.53 3.76 -5.44
CA ALA A 54 19.37 3.88 -6.64
C ALA A 54 19.02 5.13 -7.46
N LYS A 55 20.02 5.66 -8.15
CA LYS A 55 19.83 6.82 -9.01
C LYS A 55 18.81 6.53 -10.12
N GLY A 56 17.84 7.43 -10.27
CA GLY A 56 16.76 7.32 -11.24
C GLY A 56 15.75 8.43 -11.06
N SER A 57 14.50 8.17 -11.40
CA SER A 57 13.40 9.11 -11.19
C SER A 57 13.04 9.24 -9.69
N PRO A 58 13.10 10.44 -9.11
CA PRO A 58 12.65 10.66 -7.72
C PRO A 58 11.19 10.25 -7.50
N LEU A 59 10.34 10.50 -8.49
CA LEU A 59 8.93 10.11 -8.43
C LEU A 59 8.78 8.58 -8.37
N GLN A 60 9.50 7.84 -9.21
CA GLN A 60 9.48 6.39 -9.21
C GLN A 60 9.99 5.83 -7.88
N LEU A 61 11.02 6.44 -7.29
CA LEU A 61 11.55 6.04 -6.00
C LEU A 61 10.51 6.19 -4.89
N ILE A 62 9.78 7.30 -4.85
CA ILE A 62 8.71 7.54 -3.88
C ILE A 62 7.54 6.59 -4.12
N LEU A 63 7.11 6.41 -5.37
CA LEU A 63 6.01 5.50 -5.69
C LEU A 63 6.35 4.06 -5.30
N ALA A 64 7.57 3.61 -5.53
CA ALA A 64 8.00 2.26 -5.14
C ALA A 64 8.22 2.12 -3.63
N GLY A 65 8.95 3.05 -3.01
CA GLY A 65 9.39 2.92 -1.61
C GLY A 65 8.33 3.26 -0.58
N VAL A 66 7.43 4.21 -0.87
CA VAL A 66 6.38 4.65 0.06
C VAL A 66 5.04 4.01 -0.27
N PHE A 67 4.63 4.10 -1.54
CA PHE A 67 3.30 3.66 -1.96
C PHE A 67 3.26 2.22 -2.49
N HIS A 68 4.40 1.58 -2.70
CA HIS A 68 4.52 0.21 -3.21
C HIS A 68 3.80 -0.01 -4.57
N ILE A 69 3.66 1.04 -5.38
CA ILE A 69 2.90 1.01 -6.64
C ILE A 69 3.76 0.51 -7.81
N ASP A 70 5.05 0.84 -7.82
CA ASP A 70 5.95 0.55 -8.92
C ASP A 70 7.19 -0.23 -8.44
N ALA A 71 8.05 -0.66 -9.35
CA ALA A 71 9.35 -1.23 -9.03
C ALA A 71 10.39 -0.11 -8.81
N PRO A 72 11.30 -0.25 -7.84
CA PRO A 72 12.36 0.73 -7.66
C PRO A 72 13.29 0.77 -8.88
N PRO A 73 13.94 1.93 -9.17
CA PRO A 73 14.83 2.06 -10.32
C PRO A 73 16.09 1.19 -10.23
N GLY A 74 16.36 0.60 -9.07
CA GLY A 74 17.48 -0.30 -8.80
C GLY A 74 17.70 -0.48 -7.31
N ASN A 75 18.75 -1.22 -6.97
CA ASN A 75 19.12 -1.49 -5.58
C ASN A 75 20.31 -0.63 -5.16
N ILE A 76 20.44 -0.38 -3.86
CA ILE A 76 21.63 0.20 -3.24
C ILE A 76 22.36 -0.89 -2.44
N PRO A 77 23.71 -0.81 -2.32
CA PRO A 77 24.46 -1.75 -1.51
C PRO A 77 24.03 -1.73 -0.03
N LEU A 78 23.99 -2.89 0.62
CA LEU A 78 23.67 -2.98 2.03
C LEU A 78 24.61 -2.15 2.94
N ALA A 79 25.87 -1.99 2.51
CA ALA A 79 26.85 -1.15 3.20
C ALA A 79 26.40 0.32 3.32
N GLU A 80 25.71 0.84 2.31
CA GLU A 80 25.15 2.21 2.33
C GLU A 80 24.03 2.30 3.39
N VAL A 81 23.16 1.31 3.46
CA VAL A 81 22.11 1.22 4.49
C VAL A 81 22.72 1.22 5.89
N GLN A 82 23.75 0.40 6.10
CA GLN A 82 24.49 0.35 7.39
C GLN A 82 25.20 1.66 7.72
N SER A 83 25.69 2.38 6.72
CA SER A 83 26.28 3.71 6.90
C SER A 83 25.23 4.72 7.38
N LEU A 84 24.05 4.72 6.75
CA LEU A 84 22.92 5.57 7.16
C LEU A 84 22.45 5.25 8.58
N GLN A 85 22.35 3.97 8.94
CA GLN A 85 21.96 3.54 10.29
C GLN A 85 22.90 4.07 11.40
N ARG A 86 24.17 4.28 11.06
CA ARG A 86 25.18 4.80 12.00
C ARG A 86 25.30 6.32 11.98
N HIS A 87 24.60 6.99 11.08
CA HIS A 87 24.73 8.45 10.95
C HIS A 87 24.03 9.18 12.09
N PRO A 88 24.68 10.12 12.79
CA PRO A 88 24.15 10.74 14.00
C PRO A 88 22.87 11.56 13.82
N LEU A 89 22.56 11.98 12.59
CA LEU A 89 21.35 12.74 12.26
C LEU A 89 20.20 11.84 11.77
N VAL A 90 20.40 10.52 11.69
CA VAL A 90 19.39 9.57 11.25
C VAL A 90 18.84 8.83 12.47
N ALA A 91 17.56 9.04 12.74
CA ALA A 91 16.89 8.42 13.89
C ALA A 91 16.60 6.93 13.64
N GLN A 92 16.14 6.59 12.46
CA GLN A 92 15.78 5.22 12.08
C GLN A 92 15.96 5.02 10.57
N VAL A 93 16.34 3.82 10.17
CA VAL A 93 16.37 3.39 8.76
C VAL A 93 15.59 2.09 8.63
N ILE A 94 14.61 2.09 7.76
CA ILE A 94 13.82 0.90 7.43
C ILE A 94 14.21 0.48 6.00
N PRO A 95 15.01 -0.59 5.83
CA PRO A 95 15.37 -1.07 4.50
C PRO A 95 14.19 -1.75 3.83
N LEU A 96 14.03 -1.52 2.53
CA LEU A 96 13.02 -2.19 1.71
C LEU A 96 13.69 -2.90 0.53
N SER A 97 13.37 -4.17 0.33
CA SER A 97 13.69 -4.94 -0.86
C SER A 97 12.40 -5.30 -1.59
N LEU A 98 12.28 -4.84 -2.82
CA LEU A 98 11.08 -4.98 -3.64
C LEU A 98 11.47 -5.62 -4.97
N GLY A 99 10.79 -6.66 -5.38
CA GLY A 99 11.10 -7.33 -6.65
C GLY A 99 10.21 -8.54 -6.89
N ASP A 100 9.83 -9.20 -5.81
CA ASP A 100 9.05 -10.43 -5.87
C ASP A 100 7.58 -10.20 -5.54
N SER A 101 6.76 -11.15 -5.98
CA SER A 101 5.33 -11.20 -5.69
C SER A 101 4.85 -12.64 -5.47
N MET A 102 3.69 -12.78 -4.87
CA MET A 102 2.96 -14.02 -4.73
C MET A 102 1.51 -13.79 -5.14
N GLY A 103 1.07 -14.40 -6.24
CA GLY A 103 -0.31 -14.26 -6.72
C GLY A 103 -0.75 -12.82 -6.98
N GLY A 104 0.18 -11.95 -7.44
CA GLY A 104 -0.07 -10.52 -7.66
C GLY A 104 0.09 -9.65 -6.41
N TYR A 105 0.34 -10.23 -5.25
CA TYR A 105 0.67 -9.50 -4.03
C TYR A 105 2.17 -9.31 -3.91
N ARG A 106 2.59 -8.09 -3.62
CA ARG A 106 4.01 -7.75 -3.48
C ARG A 106 4.62 -8.39 -2.24
N ILE A 107 5.80 -8.97 -2.38
CA ILE A 107 6.65 -9.39 -1.27
C ILE A 107 7.58 -8.23 -0.94
N VAL A 108 7.59 -7.82 0.32
CA VAL A 108 8.44 -6.74 0.83
C VAL A 108 9.45 -7.35 1.80
N GLY A 109 10.71 -7.38 1.39
CA GLY A 109 11.81 -7.73 2.29
C GLY A 109 12.17 -6.52 3.15
N THR A 110 12.11 -6.65 4.47
CA THR A 110 12.30 -5.55 5.41
C THR A 110 12.65 -6.04 6.82
N THR A 111 12.77 -5.11 7.77
CA THR A 111 12.96 -5.41 9.20
C THR A 111 11.63 -5.28 9.97
N ALA A 112 11.61 -5.77 11.22
CA ALA A 112 10.43 -5.65 12.09
C ALA A 112 10.01 -4.21 12.37
N ASP A 113 10.93 -3.25 12.24
CA ASP A 113 10.66 -1.82 12.36
C ASP A 113 9.61 -1.33 11.38
N TYR A 114 9.48 -1.99 10.23
CA TYR A 114 8.43 -1.70 9.25
C TYR A 114 7.02 -1.89 9.84
N LEU A 115 6.81 -2.98 10.59
CA LEU A 115 5.53 -3.22 11.25
C LEU A 115 5.25 -2.17 12.33
N THR A 116 6.29 -1.82 13.09
CA THR A 116 6.20 -0.79 14.14
C THR A 116 5.87 0.58 13.55
N HIS A 117 6.53 0.95 12.46
CA HIS A 117 6.31 2.22 11.77
C HIS A 117 4.85 2.38 11.33
N TYR A 118 4.26 1.36 10.72
CA TYR A 118 2.86 1.36 10.32
C TYR A 118 1.88 0.97 11.43
N GLN A 119 2.35 0.82 12.68
CA GLN A 119 1.54 0.41 13.84
C GLN A 119 0.74 -0.88 13.55
N ALA A 120 1.33 -1.77 12.73
CA ALA A 120 0.68 -3.02 12.36
C ALA A 120 0.66 -3.98 13.56
N THR A 121 -0.49 -4.59 13.80
CA THR A 121 -0.67 -5.60 14.84
C THR A 121 -0.93 -6.97 14.21
N LEU A 122 -0.30 -8.00 14.78
CA LEU A 122 -0.54 -9.37 14.36
C LEU A 122 -1.84 -9.89 14.99
N SER A 123 -2.71 -10.44 14.17
CA SER A 123 -3.91 -11.16 14.65
C SER A 123 -3.59 -12.60 15.03
N GLN A 124 -2.60 -13.21 14.40
CA GLN A 124 -2.12 -14.56 14.61
C GLN A 124 -0.63 -14.65 14.28
N GLY A 125 0.05 -15.66 14.83
CA GLY A 125 1.46 -15.92 14.55
C GLY A 125 2.42 -15.00 15.28
N GLN A 126 3.59 -14.83 14.71
CA GLN A 126 4.68 -14.03 15.26
C GLN A 126 5.43 -13.27 14.16
N VAL A 127 6.22 -12.29 14.55
CA VAL A 127 7.13 -11.60 13.62
C VAL A 127 8.23 -12.58 13.19
N TRP A 128 8.65 -12.49 11.93
CA TRP A 128 9.73 -13.34 11.41
C TRP A 128 11.02 -13.21 12.24
N ALA A 129 11.68 -14.31 12.47
CA ALA A 129 12.96 -14.38 13.17
C ALA A 129 14.11 -14.88 12.28
N ALA A 130 13.80 -15.39 11.10
CA ALA A 130 14.76 -15.95 10.17
C ALA A 130 14.45 -15.53 8.71
N PRO A 131 15.45 -15.58 7.80
CA PRO A 131 15.22 -15.40 6.38
C PRO A 131 14.12 -16.36 5.85
N MET A 132 13.42 -15.92 4.82
CA MET A 132 12.33 -16.67 4.16
C MET A 132 11.09 -16.92 5.03
N GLN A 133 11.03 -16.38 6.24
CA GLN A 133 9.78 -16.29 6.98
C GLN A 133 9.00 -15.06 6.56
N ALA A 134 7.68 -15.18 6.48
CA ALA A 134 6.80 -14.11 6.00
C ALA A 134 5.55 -13.96 6.87
N VAL A 135 5.19 -12.71 7.13
CA VAL A 135 3.90 -12.32 7.69
C VAL A 135 3.00 -11.87 6.55
N LEU A 136 1.79 -12.36 6.50
CA LEU A 136 0.81 -12.01 5.48
C LEU A 136 -0.07 -10.85 5.96
N GLY A 137 -0.33 -9.89 5.09
CA GLY A 137 -1.39 -8.92 5.32
C GLY A 137 -2.76 -9.63 5.42
N ALA A 138 -3.68 -9.13 6.25
CA ALA A 138 -4.96 -9.78 6.52
C ALA A 138 -5.76 -10.10 5.23
N GLN A 139 -5.78 -9.18 4.26
CA GLN A 139 -6.45 -9.42 2.98
C GLN A 139 -5.76 -10.49 2.14
N VAL A 140 -4.43 -10.57 2.19
CA VAL A 140 -3.65 -11.58 1.47
C VAL A 140 -3.94 -12.96 2.07
N ALA A 141 -3.87 -13.10 3.39
CA ALA A 141 -4.19 -14.35 4.09
C ALA A 141 -5.61 -14.83 3.74
N GLN A 142 -6.60 -13.94 3.81
CA GLN A 142 -8.00 -14.25 3.51
C GLN A 142 -8.20 -14.69 2.04
N ARG A 143 -7.57 -14.01 1.09
CA ARG A 143 -7.77 -14.30 -0.35
C ARG A 143 -6.96 -15.48 -0.85
N SER A 144 -5.75 -15.68 -0.31
CA SER A 144 -4.88 -16.80 -0.69
C SER A 144 -5.25 -18.11 0.01
N GLY A 145 -5.93 -18.03 1.17
CA GLY A 145 -6.21 -19.20 2.02
C GLY A 145 -4.98 -19.79 2.72
N LEU A 146 -3.83 -19.10 2.68
CA LEU A 146 -2.61 -19.53 3.34
C LEU A 146 -2.73 -19.37 4.86
N ALA A 147 -2.49 -20.44 5.60
CA ALA A 147 -2.48 -20.47 7.06
C ALA A 147 -1.06 -20.41 7.60
N LEU A 148 -0.93 -20.26 8.92
CA LEU A 148 0.35 -20.38 9.63
C LEU A 148 1.04 -21.72 9.31
N GLY A 149 2.33 -21.68 9.06
CA GLY A 149 3.14 -22.84 8.65
C GLY A 149 3.08 -23.17 7.16
N ALA A 150 2.15 -22.59 6.39
CA ALA A 150 2.07 -22.81 4.95
C ALA A 150 3.32 -22.27 4.24
N GLN A 151 3.66 -22.91 3.12
CA GLN A 151 4.76 -22.46 2.26
C GLN A 151 4.22 -21.92 0.94
N PHE A 152 4.90 -20.93 0.39
CA PHE A 152 4.60 -20.37 -0.93
C PHE A 152 5.88 -19.96 -1.65
N LEU A 153 5.80 -19.87 -2.98
CA LEU A 153 6.91 -19.44 -3.83
C LEU A 153 6.73 -17.99 -4.25
N GLY A 154 7.82 -17.25 -4.23
CA GLY A 154 7.88 -15.93 -4.83
C GLY A 154 8.12 -16.01 -6.33
N THR A 155 7.59 -15.06 -7.08
CA THR A 155 7.84 -14.87 -8.51
C THR A 155 8.38 -13.48 -8.77
N HIS A 156 9.32 -13.33 -9.70
CA HIS A 156 9.80 -12.01 -10.06
C HIS A 156 8.73 -11.16 -10.75
N GLY A 157 8.60 -9.91 -10.31
CA GLY A 157 7.63 -8.95 -10.84
C GLY A 157 6.21 -9.17 -10.33
N LEU A 158 5.26 -8.38 -10.83
CA LEU A 158 3.82 -8.43 -10.47
C LEU A 158 2.97 -9.17 -11.51
N GLY A 159 3.56 -9.59 -12.63
CA GLY A 159 2.85 -10.23 -13.74
C GLY A 159 2.75 -11.75 -13.61
N ALA A 160 1.76 -12.35 -14.28
CA ALA A 160 1.51 -13.79 -14.30
C ALA A 160 2.60 -14.63 -15.01
N GLY A 161 3.67 -14.02 -15.55
CA GLY A 161 4.73 -14.67 -16.32
C GLY A 161 6.11 -14.66 -15.65
N GLY A 162 6.21 -14.34 -14.37
CA GLY A 162 7.48 -14.31 -13.65
C GLY A 162 8.06 -15.72 -13.41
N HIS A 163 9.40 -15.84 -13.41
CA HIS A 163 10.05 -17.10 -13.01
C HIS A 163 9.90 -17.30 -11.51
N ALA A 164 9.33 -18.44 -11.10
CA ALA A 164 9.20 -18.81 -9.70
C ALA A 164 10.54 -19.29 -9.13
N HIS A 165 10.85 -18.90 -7.91
CA HIS A 165 12.01 -19.39 -7.15
C HIS A 165 11.69 -20.75 -6.53
N GLY A 166 11.81 -21.84 -7.33
CA GLY A 166 11.46 -23.20 -6.88
C GLY A 166 12.27 -23.71 -5.69
N ASP A 167 13.48 -23.19 -5.47
CA ASP A 167 14.43 -23.72 -4.51
C ASP A 167 14.36 -23.07 -3.11
N THR A 168 13.65 -21.97 -2.94
CA THR A 168 13.60 -21.23 -1.67
C THR A 168 12.19 -20.75 -1.35
N PRO A 169 11.32 -21.61 -0.82
CA PRO A 169 9.98 -21.22 -0.43
C PRO A 169 9.98 -20.28 0.79
N TYR A 170 9.04 -19.37 0.81
CA TYR A 170 8.71 -18.61 2.00
C TYR A 170 7.80 -19.43 2.92
N GLN A 171 7.96 -19.25 4.23
CA GLN A 171 7.11 -19.86 5.25
C GLN A 171 6.29 -18.81 5.99
N VAL A 172 4.99 -19.02 6.09
CA VAL A 172 4.08 -18.16 6.87
C VAL A 172 4.27 -18.42 8.36
N VAL A 173 4.54 -17.38 9.15
CA VAL A 173 4.79 -17.43 10.60
C VAL A 173 3.81 -16.61 11.43
#